data_fd61eec161bf0b56044eb4b1beb8aadc
#
_entry.id   fd61eec161bf0b56044eb4b1beb8aadc
#
_cell.length_a   1.000
_cell.length_b   1.000
_cell.length_c   1.000
_cell.angle_alpha   90.00
_cell.angle_beta   90.00
_cell.angle_gamma   90.00
#
_symmetry.space_group_name_H-M   'P 1'
#
loop_
_entity.id
_entity.type
_entity.pdbx_description
1 polymer ?
#
loop_
_entity_poly.entity_id
_entity_poly.type
_entity_poly.pdbx_seq_one_letter_code
_entity_poly.pdbx_strand_id
1 'polypeptide(L)'
;MADNDDLLGDDVDGGAVSASSKKGGFGALLPALLKWVAIVIAAIILIVTVVVITMKIMGANTSPVSTFPVSEAYSGQREIYDWYSSLGSIRIKTSDDVPAVATINVAFGYKVGDKAVSTEITSRNIELIDFLRRYFTQKTVAELKPENEENLRSEIIRAINENIPTSTKIRDVRFTQLDVVEQ
;
A
#
# COMPACT_ATOMS: atom_id res chain seq x y z
N MET A 1 38.18 16.74 -61.72
CA MET A 1 39.34 15.88 -61.50
C MET A 1 38.99 15.08 -60.30
N ALA A 2 38.36 14.02 -60.64
CA ALA A 2 38.87 12.65 -60.65
C ALA A 2 39.02 12.16 -59.21
N ASP A 3 38.46 11.25 -58.79
CA ASP A 3 37.86 10.01 -59.21
C ASP A 3 37.91 9.08 -57.95
N ASN A 4 36.84 8.49 -57.80
CA ASN A 4 36.59 7.04 -57.73
C ASN A 4 36.90 6.38 -56.44
N ASP A 5 35.85 5.84 -56.01
CA ASP A 5 35.38 4.44 -56.20
C ASP A 5 36.02 3.55 -55.12
N ASP A 6 35.43 2.69 -54.58
CA ASP A 6 34.33 1.81 -54.89
C ASP A 6 34.42 0.59 -53.94
N LEU A 7 33.29 0.10 -53.60
CA LEU A 7 32.97 -1.33 -53.58
C LEU A 7 33.44 -2.19 -52.39
N LEU A 8 32.42 -2.61 -51.72
CA LEU A 8 31.83 -3.94 -51.87
C LEU A 8 32.72 -5.14 -51.56
N GLY A 9 32.10 -5.96 -50.86
CA GLY A 9 32.30 -7.38 -51.01
C GLY A 9 32.77 -8.01 -49.74
N ASP A 10 31.95 -8.67 -49.16
CA ASP A 10 31.37 -9.95 -49.57
C ASP A 10 32.12 -11.11 -48.94
N ASP A 11 31.35 -11.92 -48.35
CA ASP A 11 31.51 -13.34 -48.08
C ASP A 11 32.90 -13.94 -48.30
N VAL A 12 33.41 -14.57 -47.31
CA VAL A 12 34.11 -15.84 -47.52
C VAL A 12 33.90 -16.80 -46.38
N ASP A 13 33.01 -17.69 -46.69
CA ASP A 13 33.00 -19.08 -46.28
C ASP A 13 34.36 -19.75 -46.47
N GLY A 14 34.66 -20.65 -45.58
CA GLY A 14 35.40 -21.83 -45.93
C GLY A 14 36.90 -21.79 -45.80
N GLY A 15 37.40 -22.55 -44.92
CA GLY A 15 38.80 -22.93 -44.99
C GLY A 15 39.25 -23.77 -43.84
N ALA A 16 38.89 -25.04 -43.85
CA ALA A 16 39.52 -26.03 -43.05
C ALA A 16 41.03 -26.05 -43.34
N VAL A 17 41.82 -25.77 -42.36
CA VAL A 17 43.23 -26.17 -42.33
C VAL A 17 43.45 -27.14 -41.22
N SER A 18 43.52 -28.39 -41.63
CA SER A 18 44.10 -29.46 -40.85
C SER A 18 45.54 -29.12 -40.49
N ALA A 19 45.81 -28.88 -39.24
CA ALA A 19 47.15 -29.00 -38.67
C ALA A 19 47.12 -30.13 -37.63
N SER A 20 47.53 -31.25 -38.08
CA SER A 20 47.92 -32.37 -37.27
C SER A 20 49.09 -31.98 -36.36
N SER A 21 48.83 -31.86 -35.06
CA SER A 21 49.90 -32.05 -34.09
C SER A 21 49.39 -32.94 -32.97
N LYS A 22 49.87 -34.13 -32.98
CA LYS A 22 49.87 -35.06 -31.88
C LYS A 22 50.55 -34.42 -30.67
N LYS A 23 49.75 -34.10 -29.65
CA LYS A 23 50.20 -34.07 -28.27
C LYS A 23 49.00 -34.16 -27.33
N GLY A 24 48.98 -35.24 -26.56
CA GLY A 24 48.44 -35.38 -25.20
C GLY A 24 46.95 -35.17 -25.01
N GLY A 25 46.23 -36.22 -24.92
CA GLY A 25 45.06 -36.67 -24.19
C GLY A 25 44.11 -35.71 -23.46
N PHE A 26 44.19 -34.39 -23.56
CA PHE A 26 43.27 -33.45 -22.88
C PHE A 26 42.26 -32.76 -23.82
N GLY A 27 42.53 -32.75 -25.11
CA GLY A 27 41.68 -32.06 -26.07
C GLY A 27 40.33 -32.72 -26.36
N ALA A 28 40.20 -34.01 -26.18
CA ALA A 28 38.93 -34.72 -26.42
C ALA A 28 37.98 -34.72 -25.21
N LEU A 29 38.47 -34.39 -24.02
CA LEU A 29 37.66 -34.30 -22.80
C LEU A 29 37.03 -32.89 -22.62
N LEU A 30 37.64 -31.85 -23.22
CA LEU A 30 37.16 -30.49 -23.14
C LEU A 30 35.72 -30.30 -23.66
N PRO A 31 35.34 -30.82 -24.85
CA PRO A 31 33.96 -30.64 -25.32
C PRO A 31 32.93 -31.44 -24.51
N ALA A 32 33.33 -32.60 -23.95
CA ALA A 32 32.49 -33.39 -23.08
C ALA A 32 32.32 -32.68 -21.72
N LEU A 33 33.38 -32.11 -21.16
CA LEU A 33 33.36 -31.38 -19.91
C LEU A 33 32.54 -30.07 -20.06
N LEU A 34 32.68 -29.34 -21.16
CA LEU A 34 31.88 -28.17 -21.48
C LEU A 34 30.38 -28.50 -21.58
N LYS A 35 30.01 -29.63 -22.18
CA LYS A 35 28.59 -30.09 -22.20
C LYS A 35 28.06 -30.34 -20.80
N TRP A 36 28.84 -31.00 -19.95
CA TRP A 36 28.45 -31.25 -18.57
C TRP A 36 28.30 -29.96 -17.76
N VAL A 37 29.24 -29.04 -17.89
CA VAL A 37 29.16 -27.72 -17.26
C VAL A 37 27.93 -26.93 -17.75
N ALA A 38 27.63 -26.94 -19.06
CA ALA A 38 26.45 -26.31 -19.61
C ALA A 38 25.14 -26.90 -19.03
N ILE A 39 25.09 -28.24 -18.88
CA ILE A 39 23.92 -28.90 -18.27
C ILE A 39 23.76 -28.52 -16.81
N VAL A 40 24.85 -28.47 -16.04
CA VAL A 40 24.81 -28.05 -14.64
C VAL A 40 24.35 -26.61 -14.50
N ILE A 41 24.86 -25.69 -15.34
CA ILE A 41 24.42 -24.28 -15.35
C ILE A 41 22.93 -24.17 -15.70
N ALA A 42 22.47 -24.91 -16.71
CA ALA A 42 21.07 -24.92 -17.08
C ALA A 42 20.18 -25.44 -15.96
N ALA A 43 20.61 -26.49 -15.24
CA ALA A 43 19.90 -27.01 -14.07
C ALA A 43 19.82 -25.99 -12.93
N ILE A 44 20.92 -25.27 -12.65
CA ILE A 44 20.94 -24.22 -11.63
C ILE A 44 19.98 -23.08 -11.98
N ILE A 45 19.99 -22.62 -13.25
CA ILE A 45 19.10 -21.57 -13.72
C ILE A 45 17.64 -22.02 -13.56
N LEU A 46 17.34 -23.28 -13.91
CA LEU A 46 15.98 -23.83 -13.77
C LEU A 46 15.55 -23.86 -12.30
N ILE A 47 16.41 -24.33 -11.40
CA ILE A 47 16.11 -24.35 -9.96
C ILE A 47 15.86 -22.93 -9.43
N VAL A 48 16.74 -22.00 -9.75
CA VAL A 48 16.58 -20.60 -9.32
C VAL A 48 15.28 -19.99 -9.87
N THR A 49 14.94 -20.26 -11.11
CA THR A 49 13.70 -19.78 -11.73
C THR A 49 12.48 -20.34 -11.02
N VAL A 50 12.47 -21.65 -10.73
CA VAL A 50 11.38 -22.29 -9.98
C VAL A 50 11.26 -21.70 -8.58
N VAL A 51 12.38 -21.53 -7.87
CA VAL A 51 12.39 -20.94 -6.52
C VAL A 51 11.84 -19.51 -6.53
N VAL A 52 12.26 -18.69 -7.50
CA VAL A 52 11.79 -17.30 -7.63
C VAL A 52 10.29 -17.25 -7.96
N ILE A 53 9.82 -18.12 -8.87
CA ILE A 53 8.39 -18.23 -9.20
C ILE A 53 7.61 -18.70 -7.98
N THR A 54 8.09 -19.73 -7.28
CA THR A 54 7.45 -20.25 -6.07
C THR A 54 7.41 -19.19 -4.97
N MET A 55 8.50 -18.45 -4.75
CA MET A 55 8.52 -17.34 -3.80
C MET A 55 7.57 -16.19 -4.21
N LYS A 56 7.44 -15.88 -5.50
CA LYS A 56 6.47 -14.89 -5.97
C LYS A 56 5.02 -15.35 -5.77
N ILE A 57 4.74 -16.63 -6.01
CA ILE A 57 3.39 -17.19 -5.84
C ILE A 57 3.06 -17.37 -4.35
N MET A 58 4.00 -17.89 -3.55
CA MET A 58 3.81 -18.05 -2.10
C MET A 58 4.01 -16.75 -1.33
N GLY A 59 4.93 -15.88 -1.74
CA GLY A 59 5.19 -14.59 -1.10
C GLY A 59 4.05 -13.59 -1.26
N ALA A 60 3.15 -13.80 -2.22
CA ALA A 60 1.89 -13.06 -2.30
C ALA A 60 0.86 -13.51 -1.24
N ASN A 61 1.08 -14.66 -0.58
CA ASN A 61 0.16 -15.25 0.39
C ASN A 61 0.80 -15.71 1.71
N THR A 62 2.09 -15.48 1.92
CA THR A 62 2.69 -15.76 3.24
C THR A 62 2.66 -14.51 4.10
N SER A 63 1.52 -14.32 4.76
CA SER A 63 1.50 -13.58 6.01
C SER A 63 2.43 -14.28 7.00
N PRO A 64 3.29 -13.56 7.74
CA PRO A 64 4.10 -14.18 8.77
C PRO A 64 3.16 -14.90 9.75
N VAL A 65 3.39 -16.17 9.98
CA VAL A 65 2.66 -16.97 10.97
C VAL A 65 2.95 -16.36 12.34
N SER A 66 2.10 -15.42 12.77
CA SER A 66 2.09 -14.97 14.15
C SER A 66 1.37 -16.06 14.97
N THR A 67 2.05 -16.59 15.95
CA THR A 67 1.55 -17.60 16.88
C THR A 67 0.44 -17.10 17.82
N PHE A 68 0.01 -15.86 17.64
CA PHE A 68 -1.10 -15.26 18.38
C PHE A 68 -2.32 -15.16 17.46
N PRO A 69 -3.54 -15.41 17.94
CA PRO A 69 -4.75 -15.18 17.19
C PRO A 69 -4.90 -13.66 16.96
N VAL A 70 -4.34 -13.21 15.84
CA VAL A 70 -4.54 -11.83 15.37
C VAL A 70 -5.87 -11.82 14.65
N SER A 71 -6.83 -11.06 15.11
CA SER A 71 -8.09 -10.88 14.39
C SER A 71 -7.80 -10.37 12.98
N GLU A 72 -8.60 -10.78 12.00
CA GLU A 72 -8.44 -10.40 10.57
C GLU A 72 -8.29 -8.89 10.36
N ALA A 73 -8.84 -8.08 11.29
CA ALA A 73 -8.68 -6.64 11.32
C ALA A 73 -7.22 -6.15 11.47
N TYR A 74 -6.29 -7.01 11.90
CA TYR A 74 -4.87 -6.68 12.08
C TYR A 74 -3.94 -7.28 11.02
N SER A 75 -4.44 -8.12 10.12
CA SER A 75 -3.63 -8.80 9.08
C SER A 75 -3.40 -8.00 7.80
N GLY A 76 -4.12 -6.88 7.60
CA GLY A 76 -3.89 -5.96 6.48
C GLY A 76 -2.74 -4.99 6.78
N GLN A 77 -1.93 -4.68 5.78
CA GLN A 77 -1.04 -3.51 5.85
C GLN A 77 -1.93 -2.28 6.07
N ARG A 78 -1.95 -1.78 7.30
CA ARG A 78 -2.70 -0.55 7.59
C ARG A 78 -2.04 0.59 6.85
N GLU A 79 -2.81 1.29 6.06
CA GLU A 79 -2.37 2.57 5.50
C GLU A 79 -2.01 3.50 6.66
N ILE A 80 -0.84 4.11 6.56
CA ILE A 80 -0.42 5.13 7.52
C ILE A 80 -1.06 6.45 7.09
N TYR A 81 -1.69 7.14 8.05
CA TYR A 81 -2.33 8.42 7.82
C TYR A 81 -1.63 9.54 8.60
N ASP A 82 -1.63 10.71 8.05
CA ASP A 82 -1.41 11.92 8.82
C ASP A 82 -2.72 12.30 9.51
N TRP A 83 -2.64 12.82 10.73
CA TRP A 83 -3.81 13.08 11.56
C TRP A 83 -3.97 14.58 11.84
N TYR A 84 -5.16 15.09 11.58
CA TYR A 84 -5.58 16.41 11.98
C TYR A 84 -6.46 16.31 13.24
N SER A 85 -5.95 16.78 14.38
CA SER A 85 -6.63 16.72 15.68
C SER A 85 -6.96 18.08 16.29
N SER A 86 -6.78 19.17 15.51
CA SER A 86 -6.94 20.53 16.01
C SER A 86 -8.37 21.07 15.96
N LEU A 87 -9.38 20.19 15.85
CA LEU A 87 -10.81 20.58 15.88
C LEU A 87 -11.27 21.04 17.26
N GLY A 88 -10.57 20.59 18.33
CA GLY A 88 -10.96 20.86 19.69
C GLY A 88 -12.10 19.98 20.19
N SER A 89 -12.56 20.25 21.41
CA SER A 89 -13.61 19.48 22.07
C SER A 89 -15.00 20.02 21.69
N ILE A 90 -15.84 19.12 21.20
CA ILE A 90 -17.23 19.39 20.83
C ILE A 90 -18.13 18.91 21.97
N ARG A 91 -18.83 19.80 22.61
CA ARG A 91 -19.79 19.48 23.67
C ARG A 91 -21.21 19.65 23.17
N ILE A 92 -22.02 18.59 23.28
CA ILE A 92 -23.43 18.58 22.81
C ILE A 92 -24.36 17.98 23.86
N LYS A 93 -25.66 18.14 23.64
CA LYS A 93 -26.71 17.37 24.29
C LYS A 93 -27.25 16.35 23.31
N THR A 94 -27.50 15.13 23.79
CA THR A 94 -28.09 14.05 23.00
C THR A 94 -29.56 14.30 22.69
N SER A 95 -30.10 13.55 21.74
CA SER A 95 -31.50 13.67 21.30
C SER A 95 -32.48 12.81 22.13
N ASP A 96 -32.03 12.24 23.23
CA ASP A 96 -32.87 11.42 24.12
C ASP A 96 -33.94 12.27 24.83
N ASP A 97 -35.01 11.63 25.31
CA ASP A 97 -36.06 12.29 26.09
C ASP A 97 -35.51 12.95 27.36
N VAL A 98 -34.52 12.31 28.00
CA VAL A 98 -33.67 12.88 29.02
C VAL A 98 -32.28 13.12 28.41
N PRO A 99 -31.97 14.37 28.02
CA PRO A 99 -30.74 14.63 27.29
C PRO A 99 -29.50 14.42 28.14
N ALA A 100 -28.58 13.56 27.70
CA ALA A 100 -27.25 13.45 28.29
C ALA A 100 -26.29 14.50 27.65
N VAL A 101 -25.20 14.79 28.36
CA VAL A 101 -24.14 15.64 27.87
C VAL A 101 -23.02 14.78 27.28
N ALA A 102 -22.72 14.94 26.00
CA ALA A 102 -21.58 14.27 25.39
C ALA A 102 -20.45 15.26 25.09
N THR A 103 -19.22 14.82 25.36
CA THR A 103 -17.98 15.54 25.05
C THR A 103 -17.16 14.68 24.09
N ILE A 104 -16.89 15.20 22.90
CA ILE A 104 -16.36 14.44 21.78
C ILE A 104 -15.16 15.18 21.18
N ASN A 105 -14.04 14.49 21.04
CA ASN A 105 -12.88 14.96 20.30
C ASN A 105 -12.65 14.03 19.10
N VAL A 106 -12.54 14.63 17.92
CA VAL A 106 -12.40 13.91 16.65
C VAL A 106 -11.08 14.25 16.00
N ALA A 107 -10.40 13.22 15.48
CA ALA A 107 -9.23 13.37 14.62
C ALA A 107 -9.54 12.83 13.22
N PHE A 108 -9.14 13.57 12.19
CA PHE A 108 -9.30 13.18 10.80
C PHE A 108 -8.00 12.64 10.23
N GLY A 109 -8.06 11.41 9.69
CA GLY A 109 -6.96 10.77 8.99
C GLY A 109 -7.01 11.07 7.49
N TYR A 110 -5.87 11.44 6.93
CA TYR A 110 -5.71 11.70 5.50
C TYR A 110 -4.37 11.11 5.00
N LYS A 111 -4.20 11.07 3.69
CA LYS A 111 -2.98 10.49 3.09
C LYS A 111 -1.73 11.24 3.55
N VAL A 112 -0.71 10.48 3.96
CA VAL A 112 0.58 11.03 4.42
C VAL A 112 1.18 11.97 3.38
N GLY A 113 1.59 13.15 3.84
CA GLY A 113 2.23 14.17 3.00
C GLY A 113 1.26 14.97 2.12
N ASP A 114 -0.04 14.77 2.23
CA ASP A 114 -1.03 15.52 1.46
C ASP A 114 -1.32 16.90 2.11
N LYS A 115 -0.49 17.86 1.76
CA LYS A 115 -0.62 19.25 2.25
C LYS A 115 -1.91 19.94 1.80
N ALA A 116 -2.47 19.53 0.66
CA ALA A 116 -3.71 20.11 0.16
C ALA A 116 -4.87 19.76 1.09
N VAL A 117 -4.96 18.49 1.53
CA VAL A 117 -5.97 18.05 2.51
C VAL A 117 -5.81 18.79 3.83
N SER A 118 -4.59 18.85 4.36
CA SER A 118 -4.33 19.55 5.63
C SER A 118 -4.72 21.03 5.59
N THR A 119 -4.40 21.70 4.49
CA THR A 119 -4.76 23.12 4.29
C THR A 119 -6.26 23.28 4.17
N GLU A 120 -6.95 22.41 3.42
CA GLU A 120 -8.41 22.48 3.25
C GLU A 120 -9.14 22.22 4.57
N ILE A 121 -8.75 21.18 5.33
CA ILE A 121 -9.31 20.91 6.66
C ILE A 121 -9.12 22.13 7.59
N THR A 122 -7.94 22.74 7.56
CA THR A 122 -7.66 23.92 8.39
C THR A 122 -8.51 25.12 7.98
N SER A 123 -8.68 25.37 6.69
CA SER A 123 -9.49 26.49 6.20
C SER A 123 -10.98 26.32 6.48
N ARG A 124 -11.46 25.07 6.49
CA ARG A 124 -12.86 24.72 6.75
C ARG A 124 -13.13 24.24 8.18
N ASN A 125 -12.21 24.50 9.08
CA ASN A 125 -12.28 24.02 10.46
C ASN A 125 -13.63 24.36 11.14
N ILE A 126 -14.13 25.58 10.95
CA ILE A 126 -15.40 26.05 11.53
C ILE A 126 -16.59 25.28 10.93
N GLU A 127 -16.58 25.04 9.62
CA GLU A 127 -17.62 24.25 8.93
C GLU A 127 -17.66 22.81 9.44
N LEU A 128 -16.48 22.21 9.63
CA LEU A 128 -16.34 20.86 10.16
C LEU A 128 -16.84 20.73 11.59
N ILE A 129 -16.51 21.69 12.46
CA ILE A 129 -17.01 21.73 13.85
C ILE A 129 -18.53 21.88 13.88
N ASP A 130 -19.09 22.78 13.07
CA ASP A 130 -20.54 22.99 13.01
C ASP A 130 -21.27 21.75 12.46
N PHE A 131 -20.71 21.10 11.43
CA PHE A 131 -21.22 19.84 10.90
C PHE A 131 -21.24 18.75 11.98
N LEU A 132 -20.11 18.51 12.66
CA LEU A 132 -20.00 17.50 13.71
C LEU A 132 -20.94 17.77 14.87
N ARG A 133 -21.05 19.03 15.28
CA ARG A 133 -21.97 19.43 16.34
C ARG A 133 -23.41 19.13 15.97
N ARG A 134 -23.86 19.47 14.75
CA ARG A 134 -25.21 19.14 14.26
C ARG A 134 -25.42 17.64 14.16
N TYR A 135 -24.44 16.91 13.65
CA TYR A 135 -24.48 15.47 13.52
C TYR A 135 -24.68 14.78 14.88
N PHE A 136 -23.83 15.09 15.87
CA PHE A 136 -23.90 14.47 17.17
C PHE A 136 -25.13 14.89 18.01
N THR A 137 -25.64 16.10 17.83
CA THR A 137 -26.87 16.53 18.53
C THR A 137 -28.10 15.71 18.12
N GLN A 138 -28.07 15.06 16.97
CA GLN A 138 -29.15 14.18 16.51
C GLN A 138 -29.01 12.73 17.01
N LYS A 139 -27.92 12.39 17.68
CA LYS A 139 -27.63 11.04 18.16
C LYS A 139 -28.11 10.86 19.60
N THR A 140 -28.54 9.63 19.90
CA THR A 140 -28.91 9.18 21.23
C THR A 140 -27.73 8.64 21.99
N VAL A 141 -27.85 8.50 23.31
CA VAL A 141 -26.85 7.82 24.17
C VAL A 141 -26.55 6.42 23.66
N ALA A 142 -27.59 5.68 23.24
CA ALA A 142 -27.43 4.33 22.73
C ALA A 142 -26.58 4.27 21.44
N GLU A 143 -26.72 5.25 20.54
CA GLU A 143 -25.91 5.35 19.32
C GLU A 143 -24.46 5.76 19.58
N LEU A 144 -24.20 6.47 20.68
CA LEU A 144 -22.87 6.93 21.07
C LEU A 144 -22.08 5.89 21.88
N LYS A 145 -22.62 4.69 22.09
CA LYS A 145 -21.89 3.60 22.75
C LYS A 145 -20.69 3.12 21.92
N PRO A 146 -19.62 2.59 22.57
CA PRO A 146 -18.43 2.08 21.88
C PRO A 146 -18.74 1.01 20.83
N GLU A 147 -19.81 0.24 21.00
CA GLU A 147 -20.25 -0.79 20.06
C GLU A 147 -20.63 -0.21 18.68
N ASN A 148 -21.08 1.03 18.64
CA ASN A 148 -21.51 1.73 17.43
C ASN A 148 -20.44 2.65 16.83
N GLU A 149 -19.27 2.71 17.46
CA GLU A 149 -18.21 3.66 17.06
C GLU A 149 -17.78 3.49 15.60
N GLU A 150 -17.70 2.27 15.10
CA GLU A 150 -17.32 1.99 13.71
C GLU A 150 -18.38 2.51 12.70
N ASN A 151 -19.65 2.36 13.06
CA ASN A 151 -20.75 2.90 12.24
C ASN A 151 -20.72 4.43 12.21
N LEU A 152 -20.52 5.06 13.38
CA LEU A 152 -20.39 6.52 13.48
C LEU A 152 -19.23 7.05 12.63
N ARG A 153 -18.07 6.39 12.67
CA ARG A 153 -16.91 6.74 11.85
C ARG A 153 -17.24 6.71 10.36
N SER A 154 -17.81 5.59 9.91
CA SER A 154 -18.14 5.42 8.50
C SER A 154 -19.18 6.43 8.00
N GLU A 155 -20.19 6.73 8.80
CA GLU A 155 -21.19 7.76 8.50
C GLU A 155 -20.55 9.15 8.40
N ILE A 156 -19.68 9.52 9.37
CA ILE A 156 -18.99 10.81 9.39
C ILE A 156 -18.08 10.95 8.19
N ILE A 157 -17.27 9.91 7.88
CA ILE A 157 -16.36 9.93 6.70
C ILE A 157 -17.17 10.20 5.43
N ARG A 158 -18.27 9.46 5.24
CA ARG A 158 -19.12 9.62 4.06
C ARG A 158 -19.73 11.02 4.00
N ALA A 159 -20.36 11.44 5.07
CA ALA A 159 -21.07 12.71 5.11
C ALA A 159 -20.14 13.92 4.96
N ILE A 160 -18.95 13.89 5.54
CA ILE A 160 -17.94 14.94 5.36
C ILE A 160 -17.46 14.95 3.90
N ASN A 161 -17.07 13.80 3.35
CA ASN A 161 -16.55 13.72 1.99
C ASN A 161 -17.56 14.07 0.90
N GLU A 162 -18.86 13.96 1.19
CA GLU A 162 -19.93 14.34 0.27
C GLU A 162 -20.26 15.84 0.34
N ASN A 163 -20.15 16.46 1.52
CA ASN A 163 -20.74 17.79 1.75
C ASN A 163 -19.71 18.91 1.94
N ILE A 164 -18.48 18.61 2.35
CA ILE A 164 -17.56 19.65 2.80
C ILE A 164 -16.36 19.86 1.89
N PRO A 165 -15.49 18.86 1.59
CA PRO A 165 -14.32 19.09 0.75
C PRO A 165 -14.67 19.17 -0.74
N THR A 166 -13.98 20.05 -1.43
CA THR A 166 -14.19 20.23 -2.88
C THR A 166 -13.31 19.30 -3.71
N SER A 167 -12.08 19.04 -3.27
CA SER A 167 -11.08 18.28 -4.06
C SER A 167 -10.33 17.22 -3.26
N THR A 168 -10.48 17.21 -1.95
CA THR A 168 -9.74 16.34 -1.04
C THR A 168 -10.67 15.34 -0.35
N LYS A 169 -10.10 14.25 0.19
CA LYS A 169 -10.91 13.23 0.90
C LYS A 169 -10.26 12.85 2.22
N ILE A 170 -11.07 12.83 3.26
CA ILE A 170 -10.75 12.23 4.55
C ILE A 170 -10.83 10.70 4.37
N ARG A 171 -9.83 9.98 4.88
CA ARG A 171 -9.70 8.53 4.76
C ARG A 171 -10.13 7.78 5.99
N ASP A 172 -9.91 8.36 7.16
CA ASP A 172 -10.29 7.76 8.44
C ASP A 172 -10.75 8.83 9.43
N VAL A 173 -11.52 8.43 10.41
CA VAL A 173 -11.99 9.26 11.52
C VAL A 173 -11.76 8.49 12.80
N ARG A 174 -11.17 9.14 13.80
CA ARG A 174 -10.97 8.56 15.13
C ARG A 174 -11.51 9.49 16.20
N PHE A 175 -12.16 8.89 17.18
CA PHE A 175 -12.52 9.58 18.40
C PHE A 175 -11.35 9.48 19.37
N THR A 176 -10.77 10.62 19.71
CA THR A 176 -9.72 10.69 20.74
C THR A 176 -10.33 10.83 22.13
N GLN A 177 -11.60 11.25 22.18
CA GLN A 177 -12.42 11.28 23.37
C GLN A 177 -13.90 11.14 22.95
N LEU A 178 -14.64 10.33 23.67
CA LEU A 178 -16.10 10.16 23.53
C LEU A 178 -16.68 9.84 24.90
N ASP A 179 -17.00 10.88 25.66
CA ASP A 179 -17.55 10.78 27.01
C ASP A 179 -19.02 11.19 26.99
N VAL A 180 -19.88 10.35 27.53
CA VAL A 180 -21.32 10.63 27.69
C VAL A 180 -21.67 10.58 29.16
N VAL A 181 -22.22 11.67 29.67
CA VAL A 181 -22.63 11.81 31.06
C VAL A 181 -24.14 11.97 31.11
N GLU A 182 -24.81 10.97 31.65
CA GLU A 182 -26.24 11.00 31.91
C GLU A 182 -26.49 11.85 33.18
N GLN A 183 -27.55 12.64 33.18
CA GLN A 183 -27.94 13.51 34.30
C GLN A 183 -28.99 12.85 35.15
#